data_f3752c25e1c9ef0485d08eecf0b1f631
#
_entry.id   f3752c25e1c9ef0485d08eecf0b1f631
#
_cell.length_a   1.000
_cell.length_b   1.000
_cell.length_c   1.000
_cell.angle_alpha   90.00
_cell.angle_beta   90.00
_cell.angle_gamma   90.00
#
_symmetry.space_group_name_H-M   'P 1'
#
loop_
_entity.id
_entity.type
_entity.pdbx_description
1 polymer ?
#
loop_
_entity_poly.entity_id
_entity_poly.type
_entity_poly.pdbx_seq_one_letter_code
_entity_poly.pdbx_strand_id
1 'polypeptide(L)'
;RAKLTLPRDLTSFYTPSEKYDTIKGNQDKGNIGYTLSRKDPDRSIYVNICTDSSDTLEEAIVFHNEHLSKGEEPFTEYTLGEYSGYRATRYTNYWNSANDTTYTYKLSYPVGDKNVILSCSVTLRDNSDDTTGLEDILLATLQQLKVEIK
;
A
#
# COMPACT_ATOMS: atom_id res chain seq x y z
N ARG A 1 -11.83 16.88 -0.92
CA ARG A 1 -11.43 15.48 -1.15
C ARG A 1 -10.54 15.36 -2.36
N ALA A 2 -9.75 14.33 -2.40
CA ALA A 2 -8.87 14.04 -3.51
C ALA A 2 -9.38 12.84 -4.31
N LYS A 3 -9.11 12.86 -5.60
CA LYS A 3 -9.39 11.75 -6.50
C LYS A 3 -8.06 11.18 -6.99
N LEU A 4 -7.90 9.88 -6.88
CA LEU A 4 -6.71 9.17 -7.34
C LEU A 4 -6.96 8.56 -8.71
N THR A 5 -6.02 8.75 -9.61
CA THR A 5 -6.00 8.06 -10.90
C THR A 5 -4.59 7.66 -11.27
N LEU A 6 -4.46 6.59 -12.05
CA LEU A 6 -3.23 6.25 -12.73
C LEU A 6 -3.35 6.68 -14.18
N PRO A 7 -2.46 7.54 -14.69
CA PRO A 7 -2.51 8.00 -16.09
C PRO A 7 -2.29 6.88 -17.10
N ARG A 8 -1.65 5.80 -16.66
CA ARG A 8 -1.37 4.63 -17.47
C ARG A 8 -1.84 3.37 -16.79
N ASP A 9 -2.09 2.34 -17.56
CA ASP A 9 -2.39 1.01 -17.04
C ASP A 9 -1.25 0.54 -16.15
N LEU A 10 -1.58 -0.19 -15.08
CA LEU A 10 -0.60 -0.75 -14.15
C LEU A 10 0.44 -1.60 -14.85
N THR A 11 0.05 -2.34 -15.90
CA THR A 11 0.96 -3.16 -16.67
C THR A 11 2.00 -2.36 -17.44
N SER A 12 1.76 -1.06 -17.68
CA SER A 12 2.65 -0.24 -18.49
C SER A 12 3.94 0.17 -17.78
N PHE A 13 3.98 0.11 -16.45
CA PHE A 13 5.17 0.46 -15.69
C PHE A 13 5.67 -0.68 -14.78
N TYR A 14 5.07 -1.85 -14.91
CA TYR A 14 5.52 -3.03 -14.19
C TYR A 14 5.98 -4.10 -15.19
N THR A 15 7.22 -4.55 -15.04
CA THR A 15 7.79 -5.60 -15.87
C THR A 15 7.69 -6.92 -15.13
N PRO A 16 7.06 -7.95 -15.70
CA PRO A 16 7.04 -9.28 -15.10
C PRO A 16 8.44 -9.79 -14.79
N SER A 17 8.58 -10.49 -13.68
CA SER A 17 9.85 -11.01 -13.20
C SER A 17 9.70 -12.48 -12.84
N GLU A 18 10.82 -13.10 -12.44
CA GLU A 18 10.79 -14.46 -11.91
C GLU A 18 9.95 -14.58 -10.64
N LYS A 19 9.82 -13.48 -9.89
CA LYS A 19 9.04 -13.47 -8.65
C LYS A 19 7.54 -13.35 -8.90
N TYR A 20 7.15 -12.45 -9.79
CA TYR A 20 5.74 -12.17 -10.08
C TYR A 20 5.59 -11.95 -11.57
N ASP A 21 4.90 -12.84 -12.24
CA ASP A 21 4.73 -12.82 -13.69
C ASP A 21 3.35 -12.34 -14.14
N THR A 22 2.42 -12.15 -13.21
CA THR A 22 1.06 -11.71 -13.50
C THR A 22 0.71 -10.50 -12.65
N ILE A 23 0.09 -9.49 -13.29
CA ILE A 23 -0.45 -8.33 -12.60
C ILE A 23 -1.92 -8.15 -12.99
N LYS A 24 -2.77 -7.95 -11.98
CA LYS A 24 -4.16 -7.58 -12.16
C LYS A 24 -4.46 -6.35 -11.32
N GLY A 25 -5.09 -5.35 -11.92
CA GLY A 25 -5.38 -4.12 -11.25
C GLY A 25 -6.84 -3.73 -11.34
N ASN A 26 -7.26 -2.90 -10.41
CA ASN A 26 -8.57 -2.31 -10.36
C ASN A 26 -8.47 -0.86 -9.86
N GLN A 27 -9.18 0.04 -10.53
CA GLN A 27 -9.34 1.41 -10.10
C GLN A 27 -10.83 1.69 -9.96
N ASP A 28 -11.28 2.04 -8.77
CA ASP A 28 -12.68 2.37 -8.51
C ASP A 28 -12.77 3.49 -7.48
N LYS A 29 -13.47 4.57 -7.85
CA LYS A 29 -13.85 5.68 -6.95
C LYS A 29 -12.70 6.22 -6.08
N GLY A 30 -11.53 6.38 -6.68
CA GLY A 30 -10.36 6.90 -5.97
C GLY A 30 -9.60 5.87 -5.16
N ASN A 31 -9.89 4.60 -5.36
CA ASN A 31 -9.17 3.49 -4.76
C ASN A 31 -8.43 2.74 -5.84
N ILE A 32 -7.15 2.50 -5.62
CA ILE A 32 -6.30 1.77 -6.55
C ILE A 32 -5.84 0.49 -5.87
N GLY A 33 -6.21 -0.64 -6.45
CA GLY A 33 -5.78 -1.94 -5.96
C GLY A 33 -5.19 -2.78 -7.07
N TYR A 34 -4.18 -3.56 -6.76
CA TYR A 34 -3.64 -4.52 -7.71
C TYR A 34 -2.99 -5.69 -6.99
N THR A 35 -2.94 -6.81 -7.70
CA THR A 35 -2.31 -8.02 -7.22
C THR A 35 -1.22 -8.44 -8.18
N LEU A 36 -0.04 -8.71 -7.65
CA LEU A 36 1.07 -9.35 -8.36
C LEU A 36 1.09 -10.81 -7.93
N SER A 37 1.17 -11.72 -8.86
CA SER A 37 1.10 -13.15 -8.52
C SER A 37 1.99 -14.02 -9.40
N ARG A 38 2.27 -15.22 -8.89
CA ARG A 38 2.97 -16.28 -9.58
C ARG A 38 2.40 -17.61 -9.11
N LYS A 39 2.25 -18.58 -10.03
CA LYS A 39 1.65 -19.88 -9.69
C LYS A 39 2.63 -20.88 -9.09
N ASP A 40 3.87 -20.91 -9.52
CA ASP A 40 4.81 -21.92 -9.11
C ASP A 40 6.21 -21.33 -8.86
N PRO A 41 6.65 -21.20 -7.60
CA PRO A 41 5.84 -21.39 -6.39
C PRO A 41 4.75 -20.34 -6.25
N ASP A 42 3.67 -20.71 -5.59
CA ASP A 42 2.53 -19.81 -5.40
C ASP A 42 2.90 -18.63 -4.52
N ARG A 43 2.76 -17.43 -5.07
CA ARG A 43 3.07 -16.16 -4.38
C ARG A 43 2.11 -15.08 -4.80
N SER A 44 1.75 -14.23 -3.88
CA SER A 44 1.00 -13.03 -4.24
C SER A 44 1.31 -11.87 -3.31
N ILE A 45 1.27 -10.66 -3.89
CA ILE A 45 1.32 -9.40 -3.16
C ILE A 45 0.09 -8.61 -3.56
N TYR A 46 -0.62 -8.12 -2.57
CA TYR A 46 -1.74 -7.22 -2.80
C TYR A 46 -1.36 -5.82 -2.37
N VAL A 47 -1.60 -4.84 -3.24
CA VAL A 47 -1.31 -3.42 -2.97
C VAL A 47 -2.59 -2.63 -3.07
N ASN A 48 -2.83 -1.75 -2.11
CA ASN A 48 -4.00 -0.88 -2.11
C ASN A 48 -3.58 0.55 -1.73
N ILE A 49 -4.12 1.53 -2.46
CA ILE A 49 -3.86 2.95 -2.25
C ILE A 49 -5.18 3.70 -2.27
N CYS A 50 -5.46 4.47 -1.23
CA CYS A 50 -6.63 5.33 -1.17
C CYS A 50 -6.30 6.63 -0.44
N THR A 51 -7.21 7.61 -0.55
CA THR A 51 -7.07 8.84 0.23
C THR A 51 -7.60 8.62 1.64
N ASP A 52 -6.94 9.24 2.60
CA ASP A 52 -7.41 9.30 3.98
C ASP A 52 -8.19 10.60 4.18
N SER A 53 -9.28 10.55 4.92
CA SER A 53 -10.12 11.72 5.19
C SER A 53 -9.62 12.61 6.31
N SER A 54 -8.57 12.19 7.01
CA SER A 54 -7.99 12.97 8.10
C SER A 54 -7.29 14.22 7.59
N ASP A 55 -7.30 15.28 8.40
CA ASP A 55 -6.64 16.53 8.04
C ASP A 55 -5.13 16.50 8.29
N THR A 56 -4.70 15.71 9.27
CA THR A 56 -3.27 15.57 9.62
C THR A 56 -2.86 14.13 9.70
N LEU A 57 -1.55 13.88 9.57
CA LEU A 57 -1.00 12.53 9.72
C LEU A 57 -1.25 11.98 11.11
N GLU A 58 -1.15 12.82 12.14
CA GLU A 58 -1.40 12.43 13.52
C GLU A 58 -2.82 11.94 13.71
N GLU A 59 -3.80 12.64 13.15
CA GLU A 59 -5.21 12.20 13.21
C GLU A 59 -5.41 10.87 12.50
N ALA A 60 -4.69 10.66 11.41
CA ALA A 60 -4.82 9.44 10.61
C ALA A 60 -4.36 8.18 11.37
N ILE A 61 -3.50 8.33 12.37
CA ILE A 61 -2.93 7.19 13.09
C ILE A 61 -3.44 7.04 14.52
N VAL A 62 -4.01 8.08 15.11
CA VAL A 62 -4.39 8.09 16.53
C VAL A 62 -5.35 6.97 16.89
N PHE A 63 -6.40 6.80 16.11
CA PHE A 63 -7.39 5.76 16.40
C PHE A 63 -6.75 4.36 16.38
N HIS A 64 -5.95 4.07 15.38
CA HIS A 64 -5.25 2.80 15.27
C HIS A 64 -4.33 2.57 16.48
N ASN A 65 -3.52 3.57 16.83
CA ASN A 65 -2.55 3.44 17.92
C ASN A 65 -3.20 3.27 19.29
N GLU A 66 -4.42 3.79 19.46
CA GLU A 66 -5.17 3.66 20.71
C GLU A 66 -5.99 2.37 20.79
N HIS A 67 -6.24 1.70 19.67
CA HIS A 67 -7.13 0.53 19.59
C HIS A 67 -6.47 -0.64 18.87
N LEU A 68 -5.27 -1.02 19.34
CA LEU A 68 -4.52 -2.11 18.72
C LEU A 68 -5.21 -3.45 18.94
N SER A 69 -5.40 -4.19 17.86
CA SER A 69 -5.87 -5.57 17.89
C SER A 69 -4.68 -6.54 17.97
N LYS A 70 -4.96 -7.81 18.28
CA LYS A 70 -3.94 -8.83 18.31
C LYS A 70 -3.21 -8.93 16.97
N GLY A 71 -1.89 -8.90 17.01
CA GLY A 71 -1.05 -8.96 15.81
C GLY A 71 -0.79 -7.62 15.16
N GLU A 72 -1.40 -6.54 15.64
CA GLU A 72 -1.14 -5.19 15.14
C GLU A 72 -0.06 -4.49 15.95
N GLU A 73 0.82 -3.77 15.24
CA GLU A 73 1.81 -2.89 15.84
C GLU A 73 1.34 -1.43 15.68
N PRO A 74 1.78 -0.52 16.56
CA PRO A 74 1.45 0.89 16.40
C PRO A 74 2.17 1.47 15.19
N PHE A 75 1.60 2.53 14.63
CA PHE A 75 2.30 3.32 13.63
C PHE A 75 3.51 4.01 14.23
N THR A 76 4.63 3.94 13.54
CA THR A 76 5.86 4.65 13.87
C THR A 76 6.30 5.48 12.68
N GLU A 77 7.06 6.54 12.92
CA GLU A 77 7.56 7.40 11.86
C GLU A 77 8.31 6.60 10.80
N TYR A 78 8.05 6.91 9.55
CA TYR A 78 8.63 6.20 8.43
C TYR A 78 8.64 7.07 7.18
N THR A 79 9.68 6.96 6.39
CA THR A 79 9.78 7.64 5.10
C THR A 79 9.91 6.62 4.00
N LEU A 80 8.96 6.64 3.06
CA LEU A 80 8.97 5.79 1.88
C LEU A 80 9.44 6.63 0.69
N GLY A 81 10.70 6.44 0.28
CA GLY A 81 11.31 7.28 -0.74
C GLY A 81 11.30 8.74 -0.32
N GLU A 82 10.60 9.59 -1.06
CA GLU A 82 10.44 11.02 -0.77
C GLU A 82 9.21 11.33 0.08
N TYR A 83 8.37 10.34 0.39
CA TYR A 83 7.11 10.55 1.10
C TYR A 83 7.27 10.24 2.58
N SER A 84 7.10 11.23 3.41
CA SER A 84 7.17 11.07 4.87
C SER A 84 5.81 10.69 5.45
N GLY A 85 5.84 10.02 6.58
CA GLY A 85 4.63 9.62 7.28
C GLY A 85 4.89 8.57 8.35
N TYR A 86 4.07 7.53 8.33
CA TYR A 86 4.09 6.48 9.35
C TYR A 86 3.86 5.11 8.70
N ARG A 87 4.38 4.08 9.34
CA ARG A 87 4.18 2.67 8.95
C ARG A 87 3.81 1.84 10.17
N ALA A 88 2.90 0.90 9.97
CA ALA A 88 2.55 -0.13 10.93
C ALA A 88 2.58 -1.50 10.26
N THR A 89 2.81 -2.53 11.05
CA THR A 89 2.81 -3.92 10.57
C THR A 89 1.68 -4.68 11.25
N ARG A 90 1.03 -5.53 10.50
CA ARG A 90 -0.01 -6.41 11.01
C ARG A 90 0.26 -7.83 10.56
N TYR A 91 0.25 -8.76 11.51
CA TYR A 91 0.39 -10.19 11.26
C TYR A 91 -0.97 -10.85 11.44
N THR A 92 -1.43 -11.57 10.42
CA THR A 92 -2.71 -12.26 10.46
C THR A 92 -2.50 -13.75 10.21
N ASN A 93 -2.92 -14.57 11.17
CA ASN A 93 -2.98 -16.01 11.04
C ASN A 93 -4.39 -16.42 10.64
N TYR A 94 -4.50 -17.05 9.48
CA TYR A 94 -5.74 -17.66 9.06
C TYR A 94 -5.77 -19.14 9.42
N TRP A 95 -6.97 -19.66 9.55
CA TRP A 95 -7.30 -21.02 9.89
C TRP A 95 -6.56 -21.98 9.03
N ASN A 96 -6.00 -22.41 8.43
CA ASN A 96 -5.39 -23.35 7.53
C ASN A 96 -4.04 -22.87 6.98
N SER A 97 -3.25 -22.29 7.86
CA SER A 97 -1.84 -22.08 7.61
C SER A 97 -1.41 -20.92 6.70
N ALA A 98 -2.28 -20.15 6.15
CA ALA A 98 -1.82 -18.96 5.44
C ALA A 98 -1.55 -17.85 6.46
N ASN A 99 -0.31 -17.39 6.53
CA ASN A 99 0.08 -16.24 7.34
C ASN A 99 0.23 -15.05 6.41
N ASP A 100 -0.59 -14.04 6.62
CA ASP A 100 -0.46 -12.78 5.88
C ASP A 100 0.27 -11.76 6.73
N THR A 101 1.16 -11.01 6.09
CA THR A 101 1.78 -9.83 6.69
C THR A 101 1.35 -8.62 5.88
N THR A 102 0.77 -7.64 6.56
CA THR A 102 0.36 -6.39 5.93
C THR A 102 1.17 -5.24 6.49
N TYR A 103 1.80 -4.49 5.60
CA TYR A 103 2.43 -3.21 5.92
C TYR A 103 1.46 -2.11 5.53
N THR A 104 1.12 -1.26 6.49
CA THR A 104 0.20 -0.14 6.26
C THR A 104 0.97 1.16 6.41
N TYR A 105 0.74 2.08 5.49
CA TYR A 105 1.42 3.37 5.43
C TYR A 105 0.39 4.49 5.45
N LYS A 106 0.67 5.53 6.23
CA LYS A 106 -0.03 6.81 6.15
C LYS A 106 1.01 7.82 5.70
N LEU A 107 0.87 8.31 4.48
CA LEU A 107 1.91 9.13 3.83
C LEU A 107 1.38 10.51 3.46
N SER A 108 2.23 11.51 3.60
CA SER A 108 1.98 12.85 3.08
C SER A 108 2.40 12.88 1.61
N TYR A 109 1.45 13.16 0.74
CA TYR A 109 1.66 13.17 -0.70
C TYR A 109 1.50 14.60 -1.23
N PRO A 110 2.54 15.19 -1.82
CA PRO A 110 2.46 16.57 -2.30
C PRO A 110 1.65 16.68 -3.58
N VAL A 111 0.74 17.65 -3.62
CA VAL A 111 -0.08 17.98 -4.77
C VAL A 111 -0.04 19.50 -4.95
N GLY A 112 0.87 20.00 -5.80
CA GLY A 112 1.13 21.43 -5.91
C GLY A 112 1.73 21.98 -4.62
N ASP A 113 1.08 22.95 -4.03
CA ASP A 113 1.49 23.57 -2.76
C ASP A 113 0.81 22.94 -1.53
N LYS A 114 0.02 21.89 -1.73
CA LYS A 114 -0.72 21.20 -0.68
C LYS A 114 -0.21 19.77 -0.50
N ASN A 115 -0.61 19.18 0.61
CA ASN A 115 -0.35 17.77 0.88
C ASN A 115 -1.65 17.03 1.10
N VAL A 116 -1.73 15.83 0.54
CA VAL A 116 -2.85 14.92 0.74
C VAL A 116 -2.35 13.73 1.53
N ILE A 117 -3.16 13.22 2.44
CA ILE A 117 -2.80 12.01 3.17
C ILE A 117 -3.27 10.80 2.39
N LEU A 118 -2.33 9.93 2.04
CA LEU A 118 -2.63 8.65 1.41
C LEU A 118 -2.53 7.54 2.43
N SER A 119 -3.50 6.63 2.36
CA SER A 119 -3.48 5.38 3.09
C SER A 119 -3.11 4.27 2.12
N CYS A 120 -2.00 3.62 2.37
CA CYS A 120 -1.48 2.58 1.50
C CYS A 120 -1.29 1.29 2.29
N SER A 121 -1.46 0.16 1.63
CA SER A 121 -1.15 -1.13 2.25
C SER A 121 -0.52 -2.07 1.24
N VAL A 122 0.39 -2.90 1.74
CA VAL A 122 1.00 -3.98 0.98
C VAL A 122 0.85 -5.25 1.80
N THR A 123 0.17 -6.23 1.23
CA THR A 123 -0.07 -7.51 1.90
C THR A 123 0.67 -8.62 1.17
N LEU A 124 1.51 -9.32 1.91
CA LEU A 124 2.16 -10.56 1.49
C LEU A 124 1.28 -11.72 1.88
N ARG A 125 0.96 -12.57 0.93
CA ARG A 125 0.12 -13.76 1.15
C ARG A 125 0.92 -15.05 0.97
N ASP A 126 0.33 -16.12 1.46
CA ASP A 126 0.80 -17.49 1.24
C ASP A 126 2.20 -17.78 1.79
N ASN A 127 2.44 -17.32 3.03
CA ASN A 127 3.71 -17.52 3.74
C ASN A 127 4.92 -16.99 2.99
N SER A 128 4.73 -16.06 2.08
CA SER A 128 5.84 -15.41 1.43
C SER A 128 6.56 -14.55 2.48
N ASP A 129 7.84 -14.83 2.69
CA ASP A 129 8.72 -14.03 3.54
C ASP A 129 9.58 -13.07 2.72
N ASP A 130 9.34 -13.02 1.41
CA ASP A 130 10.11 -12.18 0.50
C ASP A 130 9.64 -10.73 0.60
N THR A 131 10.30 -9.98 1.46
CA THR A 131 10.07 -8.55 1.63
C THR A 131 10.88 -7.69 0.65
N THR A 132 11.74 -8.33 -0.14
CA THR A 132 12.62 -7.62 -1.07
C THR A 132 11.81 -7.00 -2.22
N GLY A 133 11.94 -5.72 -2.41
CA GLY A 133 11.29 -5.02 -3.51
C GLY A 133 9.83 -4.64 -3.30
N LEU A 134 9.23 -4.98 -2.15
CA LEU A 134 7.84 -4.64 -1.85
C LEU A 134 7.58 -3.15 -1.88
N GLU A 135 8.40 -2.41 -1.19
CA GLU A 135 8.25 -0.96 -1.11
C GLU A 135 8.61 -0.29 -2.43
N ASP A 136 9.48 -0.90 -3.22
CA ASP A 136 9.83 -0.39 -4.55
C ASP A 136 8.60 -0.40 -5.48
N ILE A 137 7.79 -1.44 -5.40
CA ILE A 137 6.55 -1.54 -6.18
C ILE A 137 5.55 -0.45 -5.77
N LEU A 138 5.37 -0.28 -4.46
CA LEU A 138 4.48 0.77 -3.94
C LEU A 138 5.00 2.16 -4.34
N LEU A 139 6.29 2.40 -4.17
CA LEU A 139 6.90 3.69 -4.49
C LEU A 139 6.77 4.00 -5.99
N ALA A 140 7.04 3.02 -6.85
CA ALA A 140 6.89 3.20 -8.31
C ALA A 140 5.45 3.57 -8.67
N THR A 141 4.47 2.97 -8.00
CA THR A 141 3.05 3.30 -8.20
C THR A 141 2.74 4.72 -7.76
N LEU A 142 3.22 5.12 -6.59
CA LEU A 142 3.01 6.48 -6.06
C LEU A 142 3.60 7.55 -6.98
N GLN A 143 4.72 7.27 -7.61
CA GLN A 143 5.37 8.19 -8.55
C GLN A 143 4.60 8.35 -9.86
N GLN A 144 3.76 7.38 -10.22
CA GLN A 144 2.92 7.44 -11.42
C GLN A 144 1.52 7.99 -11.13
N LEU A 145 1.19 8.17 -9.87
CA LEU A 145 -0.15 8.53 -9.43
C LEU A 145 -0.47 9.97 -9.79
N LYS A 146 -1.70 10.21 -10.24
CA LYS A 146 -2.25 11.54 -10.40
C LYS A 146 -3.29 11.78 -9.31
N VAL A 147 -3.14 12.87 -8.59
CA VAL A 147 -4.05 13.25 -7.52
C VAL A 147 -4.68 14.59 -7.84
N GLU A 148 -6.00 14.62 -7.90
CA GLU A 148 -6.77 15.84 -8.12
C GLU A 148 -7.52 16.20 -6.83
N ILE A 149 -7.32 17.42 -6.36
CA ILE A 149 -8.04 17.96 -5.20
C ILE A 149 -9.29 18.67 -5.69
N LYS A 150 -10.43 18.29 -5.12
CA LYS A 150 -11.71 18.93 -5.42
C LYS A 150 -12.16 19.82 -4.27
#